data_776cb207fd2b3c97e52a6dd417e6aea3
#
_entry.id   776cb207fd2b3c97e52a6dd417e6aea3
#
_cell.length_a   1.000
_cell.length_b   1.000
_cell.length_c   1.000
_cell.angle_alpha   90.00
_cell.angle_beta   90.00
_cell.angle_gamma   90.00
#
_symmetry.space_group_name_H-M   'P 1'
#
loop_
_entity.id
_entity.type
_entity.pdbx_description
1 polymer ?
#
loop_
_entity_poly.entity_id
_entity_poly.type
_entity_poly.pdbx_seq_one_letter_code
_entity_poly.pdbx_strand_id
1 'polypeptide(L)'
;HFAKQAAACEALGSPFTGRVCRLLPSLLSRKSAFGTKVLGWSAEEGRDPAADALALRAAGAFHALRRAGSAVLQEVYPPKSADDAALKSALEAAIEVEDAFLTAWLESAPQTNEVSRSSALLGGALHIAEKTRLPLDIYEIGASASLNLSFDRYAYELETPEGMHRRDGALPVTITSRWEGPLPPLGAPLKIGARRGCDLNPL
;
A
#
# COMPACT_ATOMS: atom_id res chain seq x y z
N HIS A 1 -5.50 18.49 5.25
CA HIS A 1 -4.85 17.30 4.65
C HIS A 1 -5.59 16.02 4.99
N PHE A 2 -5.84 15.72 6.24
CA PHE A 2 -6.46 14.46 6.69
C PHE A 2 -7.84 14.20 6.06
N ALA A 3 -8.72 15.20 6.00
CA ALA A 3 -10.04 15.05 5.39
C ALA A 3 -9.95 14.76 3.88
N LYS A 4 -9.04 15.44 3.16
CA LYS A 4 -8.79 15.20 1.74
C LYS A 4 -8.24 13.79 1.51
N GLN A 5 -7.32 13.35 2.37
CA GLN A 5 -6.76 12.00 2.29
C GLN A 5 -7.81 10.93 2.60
N ALA A 6 -8.69 11.17 3.59
CA ALA A 6 -9.78 10.26 3.90
C ALA A 6 -10.69 10.01 2.70
N ALA A 7 -11.11 11.09 2.02
CA ALA A 7 -11.93 10.99 0.81
C ALA A 7 -11.21 10.23 -0.32
N ALA A 8 -9.92 10.48 -0.52
CA ALA A 8 -9.12 9.77 -1.51
C ALA A 8 -9.01 8.26 -1.20
N CYS A 9 -8.78 7.90 0.07
CA CYS A 9 -8.74 6.50 0.49
C CYS A 9 -10.08 5.79 0.22
N GLU A 10 -11.20 6.43 0.49
CA GLU A 10 -12.53 5.87 0.23
C GLU A 10 -12.76 5.65 -1.26
N ALA A 11 -12.44 6.64 -2.09
CA ALA A 11 -12.58 6.57 -3.54
C ALA A 11 -11.70 5.46 -4.16
N LEU A 12 -10.55 5.16 -3.54
CA LEU A 12 -9.61 4.12 -3.97
C LEU A 12 -9.83 2.75 -3.30
N GLY A 13 -10.97 2.53 -2.63
CA GLY A 13 -11.31 1.24 -2.05
C GLY A 13 -10.61 0.91 -0.73
N SER A 14 -10.10 1.92 -0.02
CA SER A 14 -9.46 1.77 1.30
C SER A 14 -10.26 2.46 2.42
N PRO A 15 -11.53 2.07 2.66
CA PRO A 15 -12.44 2.79 3.56
C PRO A 15 -11.96 2.80 5.01
N PHE A 16 -11.27 1.75 5.46
CA PHE A 16 -10.74 1.71 6.82
C PHE A 16 -9.64 2.75 7.04
N THR A 17 -8.69 2.89 6.10
CA THR A 17 -7.67 3.95 6.15
C THR A 17 -8.31 5.33 6.11
N GLY A 18 -9.36 5.50 5.31
CA GLY A 18 -10.16 6.73 5.29
C GLY A 18 -10.76 7.07 6.65
N ARG A 19 -11.33 6.07 7.36
CA ARG A 19 -11.84 6.25 8.73
C ARG A 19 -10.76 6.70 9.70
N VAL A 20 -9.60 6.04 9.70
CA VAL A 20 -8.46 6.42 10.55
C VAL A 20 -8.05 7.87 10.26
N CYS A 21 -7.85 8.23 9.00
CA CYS A 21 -7.50 9.59 8.61
C CYS A 21 -8.55 10.63 9.08
N ARG A 22 -9.82 10.29 9.08
CA ARG A 22 -10.91 11.19 9.51
C ARG A 22 -10.92 11.41 11.03
N LEU A 23 -10.62 10.38 11.81
CA LEU A 23 -10.62 10.44 13.28
C LEU A 23 -9.38 11.13 13.85
N LEU A 24 -8.21 10.92 13.24
CA LEU A 24 -6.91 11.40 13.74
C LEU A 24 -6.90 12.89 14.11
N PRO A 25 -7.42 13.85 13.32
CA PRO A 25 -7.35 15.26 13.70
C PRO A 25 -7.95 15.60 15.06
N SER A 26 -8.97 14.86 15.49
CA SER A 26 -9.60 15.07 16.80
C SER A 26 -8.78 14.52 17.96
N LEU A 27 -7.77 13.72 17.71
CA LEU A 27 -6.88 13.08 18.68
C LEU A 27 -5.53 13.79 18.81
N LEU A 28 -5.17 14.62 17.81
CA LEU A 28 -3.89 15.30 17.81
C LEU A 28 -3.83 16.36 18.91
N SER A 29 -2.84 16.25 19.76
CA SER A 29 -2.61 17.17 20.86
C SER A 29 -1.11 17.38 21.05
N ARG A 30 -0.69 18.58 21.46
CA ARG A 30 0.71 18.87 21.83
C ARG A 30 1.12 18.26 23.17
N LYS A 31 0.25 17.46 23.78
CA LYS A 31 0.58 16.67 24.99
C LYS A 31 1.37 15.41 24.67
N SER A 32 1.34 14.93 23.43
CA SER A 32 2.12 13.80 22.94
C SER A 32 3.19 14.26 21.95
N ALA A 33 4.29 13.52 21.84
CA ALA A 33 5.34 13.79 20.85
C ALA A 33 4.80 13.56 19.43
N PHE A 34 4.02 12.51 19.22
CA PHE A 34 3.33 12.23 17.95
C PHE A 34 2.45 13.41 17.52
N GLY A 35 1.57 13.86 18.41
CA GLY A 35 0.68 14.99 18.11
C GLY A 35 1.44 16.29 17.88
N THR A 36 2.48 16.56 18.68
CA THR A 36 3.34 17.74 18.50
C THR A 36 4.00 17.72 17.14
N LYS A 37 4.55 16.59 16.72
CA LYS A 37 5.23 16.44 15.44
C LYS A 37 4.26 16.59 14.26
N VAL A 38 3.11 15.93 14.30
CA VAL A 38 2.10 16.05 13.24
C VAL A 38 1.58 17.49 13.11
N LEU A 39 1.28 18.15 14.24
CA LEU A 39 0.79 19.54 14.25
C LEU A 39 1.88 20.56 13.88
N GLY A 40 3.14 20.24 14.10
CA GLY A 40 4.29 21.06 13.78
C GLY A 40 4.90 20.81 12.41
N TRP A 41 4.43 19.83 11.66
CA TRP A 41 5.08 19.35 10.43
C TRP A 41 5.41 20.45 9.42
N SER A 42 4.48 21.35 9.15
CA SER A 42 4.69 22.47 8.22
C SER A 42 5.63 23.56 8.74
N ALA A 43 5.99 23.53 10.02
CA ALA A 43 6.93 24.51 10.60
C ALA A 43 8.40 24.07 10.45
N GLU A 44 8.65 22.83 10.08
CA GLU A 44 10.00 22.33 9.79
C GLU A 44 10.38 22.71 8.35
N GLU A 45 11.61 23.16 8.17
CA GLU A 45 12.13 23.55 6.85
C GLU A 45 12.11 22.36 5.88
N GLY A 46 11.60 22.59 4.67
CA GLY A 46 11.50 21.57 3.62
C GLY A 46 10.37 20.55 3.80
N ARG A 47 9.51 20.68 4.83
CA ARG A 47 8.37 19.81 5.05
C ARG A 47 7.08 20.38 4.46
N ASP A 48 6.38 19.54 3.70
CA ASP A 48 5.02 19.82 3.21
C ASP A 48 4.08 18.66 3.52
N PRO A 49 2.99 18.87 4.30
CA PRO A 49 2.11 17.79 4.72
C PRO A 49 1.43 17.02 3.57
N ALA A 50 1.29 17.65 2.39
CA ALA A 50 0.71 17.00 1.23
C ALA A 50 1.76 16.22 0.44
N ALA A 51 2.90 16.86 0.13
CA ALA A 51 4.00 16.23 -0.60
C ALA A 51 4.61 15.07 0.21
N ASP A 52 4.70 15.22 1.53
CA ASP A 52 5.20 14.18 2.44
C ASP A 52 4.16 13.10 2.77
N ALA A 53 2.93 13.20 2.26
CA ALA A 53 1.82 12.29 2.57
C ALA A 53 1.58 12.11 4.08
N LEU A 54 1.63 13.18 4.87
CA LEU A 54 1.61 13.16 6.33
C LEU A 54 0.44 12.36 6.91
N ALA A 55 -0.76 12.49 6.32
CA ALA A 55 -1.92 11.74 6.79
C ALA A 55 -1.76 10.22 6.63
N LEU A 56 -1.08 9.77 5.55
CA LEU A 56 -0.77 8.36 5.34
C LEU A 56 0.38 7.89 6.23
N ARG A 57 1.39 8.72 6.50
CA ARG A 57 2.44 8.42 7.49
C ARG A 57 1.82 8.19 8.86
N ALA A 58 0.93 9.10 9.29
CA ALA A 58 0.23 8.99 10.56
C ALA A 58 -0.66 7.73 10.62
N ALA A 59 -1.51 7.49 9.63
CA ALA A 59 -2.33 6.28 9.58
C ALA A 59 -1.49 5.00 9.51
N GLY A 60 -0.39 5.03 8.74
CA GLY A 60 0.57 3.95 8.61
C GLY A 60 1.27 3.59 9.92
N ALA A 61 1.55 4.57 10.79
CA ALA A 61 2.13 4.34 12.10
C ALA A 61 1.24 3.43 12.97
N PHE A 62 -0.07 3.68 13.00
CA PHE A 62 -1.02 2.81 13.73
C PHE A 62 -1.14 1.44 13.08
N HIS A 63 -1.12 1.37 11.76
CA HIS A 63 -1.14 0.09 11.06
C HIS A 63 0.11 -0.75 11.39
N ALA A 64 1.28 -0.14 11.39
CA ALA A 64 2.53 -0.78 11.77
C ALA A 64 2.50 -1.24 13.23
N LEU A 65 2.01 -0.40 14.15
CA LEU A 65 1.85 -0.74 15.56
C LEU A 65 0.90 -1.93 15.74
N ARG A 66 -0.22 -1.97 15.01
CA ARG A 66 -1.13 -3.13 15.00
C ARG A 66 -0.40 -4.39 14.52
N ARG A 67 0.40 -4.30 13.47
CA ARG A 67 1.21 -5.44 12.97
C ARG A 67 2.30 -5.88 13.94
N ALA A 68 2.85 -4.94 14.71
CA ALA A 68 3.79 -5.23 15.80
C ALA A 68 3.13 -5.91 17.02
N GLY A 69 1.81 -6.09 17.02
CA GLY A 69 1.11 -6.88 18.03
C GLY A 69 0.35 -6.07 19.07
N SER A 70 0.12 -4.77 18.86
CA SER A 70 -0.69 -3.96 19.77
C SER A 70 -2.06 -4.57 20.03
N ALA A 71 -2.31 -5.04 21.23
CA ALA A 71 -3.56 -5.68 21.61
C ALA A 71 -4.76 -4.75 21.47
N VAL A 72 -4.61 -3.47 21.81
CA VAL A 72 -5.66 -2.45 21.73
C VAL A 72 -6.12 -2.28 20.28
N LEU A 73 -5.18 -2.22 19.33
CA LEU A 73 -5.51 -2.03 17.92
C LEU A 73 -6.01 -3.32 17.24
N GLN A 74 -5.61 -4.50 17.73
CA GLN A 74 -6.10 -5.76 17.18
C GLN A 74 -7.61 -5.94 17.30
N GLU A 75 -8.21 -5.38 18.33
CA GLU A 75 -9.66 -5.51 18.57
C GLU A 75 -10.52 -4.60 17.68
N VAL A 76 -9.93 -3.58 17.08
CA VAL A 76 -10.65 -2.59 16.27
C VAL A 76 -10.24 -2.54 14.79
N TYR A 77 -9.14 -3.23 14.44
CA TYR A 77 -8.65 -3.32 13.06
C TYR A 77 -9.22 -4.54 12.32
N PRO A 78 -9.40 -4.45 11.00
CA PRO A 78 -9.81 -5.60 10.20
C PRO A 78 -8.94 -6.85 10.46
N PRO A 79 -9.55 -8.06 10.46
CA PRO A 79 -10.92 -8.37 10.05
C PRO A 79 -11.99 -8.08 11.12
N LYS A 80 -11.62 -7.57 12.29
CA LYS A 80 -12.58 -7.14 13.32
C LYS A 80 -13.37 -5.92 12.83
N SER A 81 -14.61 -5.81 13.29
CA SER A 81 -15.47 -4.66 13.03
C SER A 81 -15.65 -3.86 14.31
N ALA A 82 -15.41 -2.57 14.26
CA ALA A 82 -15.61 -1.63 15.34
C ALA A 82 -16.29 -0.36 14.81
N ASP A 83 -17.08 0.29 15.62
CA ASP A 83 -17.62 1.62 15.31
C ASP A 83 -16.55 2.71 15.45
N ASP A 84 -16.89 3.95 15.07
CA ASP A 84 -15.94 5.07 15.11
C ASP A 84 -15.58 5.47 16.55
N ALA A 85 -16.46 5.25 17.52
CA ALA A 85 -16.18 5.56 18.92
C ALA A 85 -15.14 4.60 19.49
N ALA A 86 -15.31 3.30 19.28
CA ALA A 86 -14.36 2.28 19.72
C ALA A 86 -13.01 2.44 19.01
N LEU A 87 -13.01 2.70 17.69
CA LEU A 87 -11.79 2.94 16.94
C LEU A 87 -11.06 4.19 17.47
N LYS A 88 -11.79 5.28 17.70
CA LYS A 88 -11.23 6.52 18.24
C LYS A 88 -10.57 6.29 19.60
N SER A 89 -11.26 5.61 20.52
CA SER A 89 -10.73 5.30 21.86
C SER A 89 -9.46 4.43 21.79
N ALA A 90 -9.42 3.46 20.88
CA ALA A 90 -8.26 2.62 20.69
C ALA A 90 -7.06 3.39 20.12
N LEU A 91 -7.29 4.30 19.17
CA LEU A 91 -6.24 5.16 18.63
C LEU A 91 -5.69 6.12 19.70
N GLU A 92 -6.57 6.68 20.55
CA GLU A 92 -6.19 7.56 21.66
C GLU A 92 -5.32 6.81 22.68
N ALA A 93 -5.76 5.63 23.11
CA ALA A 93 -4.97 4.77 24.00
C ALA A 93 -3.61 4.37 23.40
N ALA A 94 -3.57 4.11 22.09
CA ALA A 94 -2.31 3.82 21.41
C ALA A 94 -1.35 5.03 21.40
N ILE A 95 -1.86 6.25 21.25
CA ILE A 95 -1.03 7.47 21.37
C ILE A 95 -0.46 7.59 22.80
N GLU A 96 -1.26 7.32 23.82
CA GLU A 96 -0.83 7.43 25.21
C GLU A 96 0.29 6.42 25.57
N VAL A 97 0.18 5.19 25.05
CA VAL A 97 1.10 4.09 25.44
C VAL A 97 2.31 3.99 24.52
N GLU A 98 2.12 4.24 23.22
CA GLU A 98 3.11 3.96 22.17
C GLU A 98 3.57 5.23 21.43
N ASP A 99 3.53 6.37 22.10
CA ASP A 99 3.86 7.68 21.52
C ASP A 99 5.23 7.70 20.82
N ALA A 100 6.24 7.09 21.42
CA ALA A 100 7.58 7.03 20.85
C ALA A 100 7.62 6.22 19.54
N PHE A 101 6.93 5.07 19.48
CA PHE A 101 6.83 4.24 18.27
C PHE A 101 6.13 5.01 17.15
N LEU A 102 4.97 5.58 17.45
CA LEU A 102 4.18 6.35 16.49
C LEU A 102 4.95 7.56 15.95
N THR A 103 5.68 8.26 16.83
CA THR A 103 6.49 9.43 16.47
C THR A 103 7.66 9.05 15.57
N ALA A 104 8.37 7.98 15.88
CA ALA A 104 9.48 7.49 15.06
C ALA A 104 9.01 7.06 13.66
N TRP A 105 7.83 6.42 13.57
CA TRP A 105 7.27 5.97 12.30
C TRP A 105 6.94 7.11 11.33
N LEU A 106 6.68 8.31 11.80
CA LEU A 106 6.42 9.47 10.94
C LEU A 106 7.59 9.79 10.01
N GLU A 107 8.82 9.40 10.32
CA GLU A 107 9.98 9.59 9.45
C GLU A 107 9.96 8.66 8.21
N SER A 108 9.27 7.54 8.30
CA SER A 108 9.15 6.60 7.19
C SER A 108 8.14 7.09 6.17
N ALA A 109 8.58 7.30 4.94
CA ALA A 109 7.64 7.59 3.85
C ALA A 109 6.73 6.39 3.59
N PRO A 110 5.43 6.61 3.25
CA PRO A 110 4.56 5.50 2.88
C PRO A 110 5.13 4.79 1.65
N GLN A 111 5.26 3.48 1.74
CA GLN A 111 5.63 2.66 0.60
C GLN A 111 4.38 2.36 -0.23
N THR A 112 4.44 2.65 -1.53
CA THR A 112 3.33 2.47 -2.47
C THR A 112 3.65 1.41 -3.51
N ASN A 113 3.89 0.18 -3.07
CA ASN A 113 4.07 -0.94 -3.98
C ASN A 113 2.71 -1.59 -4.26
N GLU A 114 1.99 -1.05 -5.24
CA GLU A 114 0.69 -1.55 -5.67
C GLU A 114 0.86 -2.80 -6.53
N VAL A 115 0.55 -3.95 -5.95
CA VAL A 115 0.77 -5.26 -6.60
C VAL A 115 -0.16 -5.47 -7.80
N SER A 116 -1.32 -4.84 -7.84
CA SER A 116 -2.25 -4.93 -8.98
C SER A 116 -1.65 -4.41 -10.29
N ARG A 117 -0.65 -3.50 -10.22
CA ARG A 117 0.13 -3.08 -11.40
C ARG A 117 0.82 -4.24 -12.12
N SER A 118 1.03 -5.36 -11.44
CA SER A 118 1.59 -6.58 -12.03
C SER A 118 0.79 -7.08 -13.23
N SER A 119 -0.51 -6.80 -13.31
CA SER A 119 -1.34 -7.18 -14.46
C SER A 119 -0.88 -6.48 -15.74
N ALA A 120 -0.58 -5.18 -15.67
CA ALA A 120 -0.07 -4.42 -16.81
C ALA A 120 1.37 -4.86 -17.17
N LEU A 121 2.22 -5.09 -16.16
CA LEU A 121 3.59 -5.58 -16.36
C LEU A 121 3.58 -6.94 -17.05
N LEU A 122 2.73 -7.87 -16.59
CA LEU A 122 2.55 -9.17 -17.23
C LEU A 122 2.14 -9.02 -18.70
N GLY A 123 1.12 -8.19 -18.97
CA GLY A 123 0.64 -7.97 -20.33
C GLY A 123 1.74 -7.53 -21.29
N GLY A 124 2.53 -6.54 -20.88
CA GLY A 124 3.69 -6.06 -21.65
C GLY A 124 4.76 -7.11 -21.85
N ALA A 125 5.13 -7.82 -20.76
CA ALA A 125 6.15 -8.87 -20.81
C ALA A 125 5.76 -10.05 -21.70
N LEU A 126 4.47 -10.45 -21.70
CA LEU A 126 3.96 -11.51 -22.57
C LEU A 126 4.04 -11.14 -24.04
N HIS A 127 3.70 -9.89 -24.41
CA HIS A 127 3.85 -9.43 -25.79
C HIS A 127 5.31 -9.40 -26.24
N ILE A 128 6.24 -8.99 -25.37
CA ILE A 128 7.67 -9.02 -25.67
C ILE A 128 8.14 -10.46 -25.85
N ALA A 129 7.80 -11.33 -24.89
CA ALA A 129 8.22 -12.73 -24.93
C ALA A 129 7.68 -13.48 -26.14
N GLU A 130 6.42 -13.23 -26.55
CA GLU A 130 5.83 -13.82 -27.75
C GLU A 130 6.59 -13.41 -29.01
N LYS A 131 6.94 -12.12 -29.13
CA LYS A 131 7.64 -11.58 -30.30
C LYS A 131 9.11 -11.99 -30.37
N THR A 132 9.79 -11.95 -29.23
CA THR A 132 11.25 -12.16 -29.20
C THR A 132 11.63 -13.62 -28.97
N ARG A 133 10.81 -14.37 -28.22
CA ARG A 133 11.07 -15.71 -27.72
C ARG A 133 12.35 -15.82 -26.87
N LEU A 134 12.81 -14.67 -26.35
CA LEU A 134 14.00 -14.57 -25.49
C LEU A 134 13.60 -14.52 -24.01
N PRO A 135 14.46 -14.97 -23.09
CA PRO A 135 14.32 -14.67 -21.67
C PRO A 135 14.39 -13.17 -21.43
N LEU A 136 13.65 -12.68 -20.45
CA LEU A 136 13.65 -11.28 -20.04
C LEU A 136 14.45 -11.09 -18.76
N ASP A 137 15.31 -10.10 -18.73
CA ASP A 137 15.90 -9.59 -17.49
C ASP A 137 15.11 -8.37 -17.04
N ILE A 138 14.64 -8.41 -15.78
CA ILE A 138 13.76 -7.38 -15.22
C ILE A 138 14.53 -6.51 -14.25
N TYR A 139 14.43 -5.21 -14.44
CA TYR A 139 15.03 -4.19 -13.58
C TYR A 139 13.93 -3.22 -13.14
N GLU A 140 13.77 -3.03 -11.81
CA GLU A 140 12.77 -2.14 -11.24
C GLU A 140 13.44 -1.05 -10.41
N ILE A 141 13.13 0.22 -10.72
CA ILE A 141 13.54 1.39 -9.95
C ILE A 141 12.35 1.76 -9.05
N GLY A 142 12.62 2.00 -7.77
CA GLY A 142 11.57 2.18 -6.77
C GLY A 142 10.87 0.86 -6.44
N ALA A 143 11.65 -0.20 -6.28
CA ALA A 143 11.14 -1.57 -6.11
C ALA A 143 10.46 -1.82 -4.76
N SER A 144 10.68 -0.97 -3.75
CA SER A 144 10.11 -1.13 -2.40
C SER A 144 10.33 -2.55 -1.86
N ALA A 145 9.26 -3.30 -1.59
CA ALA A 145 9.29 -4.71 -1.19
C ALA A 145 9.52 -5.69 -2.35
N SER A 146 9.83 -5.22 -3.55
CA SER A 146 10.09 -6.03 -4.75
C SER A 146 8.94 -6.96 -5.18
N LEU A 147 7.71 -6.66 -4.74
CA LEU A 147 6.55 -7.50 -5.04
C LEU A 147 6.23 -7.53 -6.54
N ASN A 148 6.36 -6.40 -7.22
CA ASN A 148 6.13 -6.33 -8.67
C ASN A 148 7.19 -7.09 -9.49
N LEU A 149 8.40 -7.31 -8.97
CA LEU A 149 9.39 -8.17 -9.60
C LEU A 149 8.98 -9.64 -9.68
N SER A 150 7.94 -10.03 -8.94
CA SER A 150 7.37 -11.37 -8.96
C SER A 150 6.15 -11.49 -9.86
N PHE A 151 5.89 -10.51 -10.74
CA PHE A 151 4.69 -10.44 -11.57
C PHE A 151 4.45 -11.68 -12.43
N ASP A 152 5.47 -12.38 -12.88
CA ASP A 152 5.37 -13.60 -13.68
C ASP A 152 4.98 -14.84 -12.87
N ARG A 153 4.98 -14.74 -11.52
CA ARG A 153 4.74 -15.86 -10.61
C ARG A 153 3.35 -15.84 -9.97
N TYR A 154 2.61 -14.73 -10.08
CA TYR A 154 1.23 -14.63 -9.63
C TYR A 154 0.27 -15.30 -10.61
N ALA A 155 -0.85 -15.82 -10.10
CA ALA A 155 -1.99 -16.14 -10.92
C ALA A 155 -2.75 -14.86 -11.29
N TYR A 156 -3.39 -14.85 -12.45
CA TYR A 156 -4.13 -13.69 -12.94
C TYR A 156 -5.52 -14.04 -13.39
N GLU A 157 -6.47 -13.19 -13.06
CA GLU A 157 -7.83 -13.17 -13.54
C GLU A 157 -8.11 -11.80 -14.16
N LEU A 158 -8.22 -11.75 -15.49
CA LEU A 158 -8.51 -10.54 -16.22
C LEU A 158 -10.00 -10.55 -16.62
N GLU A 159 -10.75 -9.63 -16.02
CA GLU A 159 -12.16 -9.43 -16.31
C GLU A 159 -12.32 -8.50 -17.52
N THR A 160 -12.97 -9.00 -18.58
CA THR A 160 -13.32 -8.24 -19.79
C THR A 160 -14.82 -8.25 -19.98
N PRO A 161 -15.37 -7.43 -20.89
CA PRO A 161 -16.79 -7.52 -21.28
C PRO A 161 -17.21 -8.90 -21.80
N GLU A 162 -16.26 -9.67 -22.37
CA GLU A 162 -16.49 -11.00 -22.93
C GLU A 162 -16.39 -12.12 -21.89
N GLY A 163 -15.89 -11.83 -20.68
CA GLY A 163 -15.77 -12.79 -19.60
C GLY A 163 -14.43 -12.75 -18.87
N MET A 164 -14.19 -13.79 -18.08
CA MET A 164 -12.98 -13.93 -17.24
C MET A 164 -11.92 -14.76 -17.99
N HIS A 165 -10.72 -14.17 -18.11
CA HIS A 165 -9.55 -14.83 -18.69
C HIS A 165 -8.51 -15.09 -17.61
N ARG A 166 -7.91 -16.27 -17.62
CA ARG A 166 -7.02 -16.73 -16.53
C ARG A 166 -5.65 -17.12 -17.03
N ARG A 167 -4.66 -16.86 -16.18
CA ARG A 167 -3.32 -17.42 -16.29
C ARG A 167 -2.90 -17.92 -14.92
N ASP A 168 -2.46 -19.16 -14.84
CA ASP A 168 -1.95 -19.76 -13.61
C ASP A 168 -0.60 -19.16 -13.21
N GLY A 169 -0.34 -19.15 -11.92
CA GLY A 169 0.90 -18.70 -11.30
C GLY A 169 1.55 -19.75 -10.41
N ALA A 170 2.81 -19.54 -10.08
CA ALA A 170 3.57 -20.42 -9.17
C ALA A 170 3.37 -20.06 -7.69
N LEU A 171 2.84 -18.87 -7.38
CA LEU A 171 2.58 -18.43 -6.02
C LEU A 171 1.08 -18.53 -5.70
N PRO A 172 0.70 -18.75 -4.43
CA PRO A 172 -0.70 -18.82 -4.00
C PRO A 172 -1.35 -17.44 -3.90
N VAL A 173 -1.11 -16.58 -4.90
CA VAL A 173 -1.63 -15.22 -4.99
C VAL A 173 -2.25 -15.04 -6.34
N THR A 174 -3.52 -14.63 -6.36
CA THR A 174 -4.26 -14.30 -7.58
C THR A 174 -4.47 -12.79 -7.65
N ILE A 175 -4.10 -12.19 -8.77
CA ILE A 175 -4.33 -10.78 -9.08
C ILE A 175 -5.54 -10.71 -10.00
N THR A 176 -6.64 -10.16 -9.50
CA THR A 176 -7.84 -9.93 -10.30
C THR A 176 -7.83 -8.48 -10.77
N SER A 177 -8.02 -8.25 -12.06
CA SER A 177 -8.00 -6.92 -12.66
C SER A 177 -9.03 -6.81 -13.76
N ARG A 178 -9.68 -5.65 -13.82
CA ARG A 178 -10.49 -5.28 -14.99
C ARG A 178 -9.54 -4.93 -16.14
N TRP A 179 -9.80 -5.53 -17.32
CA TRP A 179 -8.97 -5.34 -18.50
C TRP A 179 -9.78 -4.70 -19.62
N GLU A 180 -9.23 -3.64 -20.18
CA GLU A 180 -9.82 -2.94 -21.32
C GLU A 180 -8.86 -3.01 -22.51
N GLY A 181 -9.41 -3.31 -23.70
CA GLY A 181 -8.66 -3.46 -24.93
C GLY A 181 -8.25 -4.91 -25.23
N PRO A 182 -7.38 -5.12 -26.24
CA PRO A 182 -6.96 -6.46 -26.64
C PRO A 182 -6.29 -7.23 -25.51
N LEU A 183 -6.69 -8.49 -25.32
CA LEU A 183 -6.06 -9.35 -24.32
C LEU A 183 -4.59 -9.60 -24.64
N PRO A 184 -3.72 -9.63 -23.64
CA PRO A 184 -2.36 -10.09 -23.83
C PRO A 184 -2.33 -11.58 -24.16
N PRO A 185 -1.28 -12.10 -24.81
CA PRO A 185 -1.17 -13.52 -25.14
C PRO A 185 -0.92 -14.37 -23.88
N LEU A 186 -1.97 -14.61 -23.07
CA LEU A 186 -1.89 -15.27 -21.77
C LEU A 186 -1.23 -16.66 -21.82
N GLY A 187 -1.32 -17.36 -22.97
CA GLY A 187 -0.67 -18.65 -23.21
C GLY A 187 0.81 -18.56 -23.62
N ALA A 188 1.35 -17.35 -23.86
CA ALA A 188 2.74 -17.20 -24.26
C ALA A 188 3.71 -17.68 -23.18
N PRO A 189 4.76 -18.42 -23.53
CA PRO A 189 5.79 -18.82 -22.59
C PRO A 189 6.61 -17.59 -22.16
N LEU A 190 6.66 -17.33 -20.86
CA LEU A 190 7.42 -16.26 -20.27
C LEU A 190 8.57 -16.84 -19.44
N LYS A 191 9.80 -16.51 -19.82
CA LYS A 191 11.01 -16.89 -19.08
C LYS A 191 11.69 -15.65 -18.55
N ILE A 192 11.96 -15.62 -17.25
CA ILE A 192 12.73 -14.54 -16.61
C ILE A 192 14.13 -15.06 -16.32
N GLY A 193 15.14 -14.39 -16.88
CA GLY A 193 16.55 -14.70 -16.69
C GLY A 193 17.08 -14.12 -15.37
N ALA A 194 16.81 -12.86 -15.12
CA ALA A 194 17.22 -12.17 -13.89
C ALA A 194 16.16 -11.18 -13.41
N ARG A 195 16.16 -10.92 -12.08
CA ARG A 195 15.36 -9.86 -11.44
C ARG A 195 16.28 -9.05 -10.55
N ARG A 196 16.23 -7.74 -10.71
CA ARG A 196 16.96 -6.79 -9.85
C ARG A 196 16.09 -5.57 -9.60
N GLY A 197 16.00 -5.16 -8.33
CA GLY A 197 15.34 -3.95 -7.91
C GLY A 197 16.28 -3.05 -7.14
N CYS A 198 16.06 -1.75 -7.19
CA CYS A 198 16.66 -0.79 -6.28
C CYS A 198 15.60 0.16 -5.73
N ASP A 199 15.83 0.63 -4.51
CA ASP A 199 14.98 1.61 -3.83
C ASP A 199 15.84 2.46 -2.91
N LEU A 200 15.39 3.70 -2.65
CA LEU A 200 16.05 4.56 -1.66
C LEU A 200 15.79 4.10 -0.23
N ASN A 201 14.66 3.43 -0.01
CA ASN A 201 14.25 2.89 1.30
C ASN A 201 13.60 1.52 1.11
N PRO A 202 14.38 0.46 0.78
CA PRO A 202 13.84 -0.87 0.54
C PRO A 202 13.25 -1.47 1.82
N LEU A 203 12.19 -2.29 1.66
CA LEU A 203 11.57 -3.06 2.74
C LEU A 203 12.19 -4.45 2.86
#